data_9255ac446e8baed4be5c265343114677
#
_entry.id   9255ac446e8baed4be5c265343114677
#
_cell.length_a   1.000
_cell.length_b   1.000
_cell.length_c   1.000
_cell.angle_alpha   90.00
_cell.angle_beta   90.00
_cell.angle_gamma   90.00
#
_symmetry.space_group_name_H-M   'P 1'
#
loop_
_entity.id
_entity.type
_entity.pdbx_description
1 polymer ?
#
loop_
_entity_poly.entity_id
_entity_poly.type
_entity_poly.pdbx_seq_one_letter_code
_entity_poly.pdbx_strand_id
1 'polypeptide(L)'
;MINSKMIYRITGFLLLIETGLLLCCAGVSLIYREDDLSSFLLSAGLTTLVAILLLALGKGAEKQLNRRDGYVIVSVAWVVFSLFGMLPFYLSHYIPSITNAFFETMSGFSSTGATILDDIEALPHGLLFWRSMTQWIGGLGIVFFTIAVLPIFGVSGVQLFAAEASGPTYDKVHPRIGVTAKRIWTIYAGLTAIEVILLLFGGMGLFDSICHSFATTGTGGYSTKQDSIAYYNSPYIEYVIGVFMFLSGINFTLLLLLFTGKLKKVSQNAELKWYVMSVILFTAFIAAVLYRTTPMGAEESFRKAFFQVASLHTSTGFVTADYMQWVPVLWGTLTVIMLIGACAGSTTGGMKCIRMVILAKVSRNEFKHIVHPNAVLPVRVNKQVISPAILSTVLAFSFIYAVIIIVSVLLMLAMGVGFTESIGTVISSIGNMGPGLGSCGPAYSWDGLPDLAKWLLSFLMLLGRLELFTVLLLFSSDFWKRN
;
A
#
# COMPACT_ATOMS: atom_id res chain seq x y z
N MET A 1 -23.28 2.19 -21.46
CA MET A 1 -23.98 2.28 -20.16
C MET A 1 -23.16 1.55 -19.12
N ILE A 2 -23.17 2.01 -17.87
CA ILE A 2 -22.57 1.27 -16.75
C ILE A 2 -23.45 0.07 -16.42
N ASN A 3 -22.84 -1.10 -16.26
CA ASN A 3 -23.53 -2.34 -15.92
C ASN A 3 -23.73 -2.46 -14.40
N SER A 4 -24.72 -1.73 -13.86
CA SER A 4 -24.99 -1.68 -12.41
C SER A 4 -25.25 -3.06 -11.80
N LYS A 5 -25.94 -3.96 -12.52
CA LYS A 5 -26.19 -5.33 -12.04
C LYS A 5 -24.88 -6.12 -11.85
N MET A 6 -23.91 -5.90 -12.75
CA MET A 6 -22.62 -6.57 -12.65
C MET A 6 -21.79 -6.00 -11.48
N ILE A 7 -21.88 -4.68 -11.24
CA ILE A 7 -21.26 -4.04 -10.06
C ILE A 7 -21.79 -4.68 -8.78
N TYR A 8 -23.13 -4.76 -8.62
CA TYR A 8 -23.74 -5.41 -7.45
C TYR A 8 -23.28 -6.85 -7.28
N ARG A 9 -23.24 -7.62 -8.39
CA ARG A 9 -22.83 -9.02 -8.36
C ARG A 9 -21.38 -9.18 -7.91
N ILE A 10 -20.45 -8.39 -8.44
CA ILE A 10 -19.03 -8.46 -8.08
C ILE A 10 -18.83 -8.00 -6.64
N THR A 11 -19.42 -6.87 -6.23
CA THR A 11 -19.35 -6.38 -4.85
C THR A 11 -19.94 -7.40 -3.88
N GLY A 12 -21.04 -8.08 -4.21
CA GLY A 12 -21.59 -9.15 -3.39
C GLY A 12 -20.63 -10.34 -3.22
N PHE A 13 -19.92 -10.78 -4.27
CA PHE A 13 -18.90 -11.82 -4.15
C PHE A 13 -17.71 -11.35 -3.31
N LEU A 14 -17.29 -10.10 -3.46
CA LEU A 14 -16.24 -9.50 -2.66
C LEU A 14 -16.57 -9.54 -1.16
N LEU A 15 -17.79 -9.12 -0.79
CA LEU A 15 -18.25 -9.17 0.59
C LEU A 15 -18.33 -10.60 1.15
N LEU A 16 -18.66 -11.61 0.34
CA LEU A 16 -18.58 -13.01 0.79
C LEU A 16 -17.15 -13.44 1.10
N ILE A 17 -16.18 -12.96 0.33
CA ILE A 17 -14.76 -13.19 0.63
C ILE A 17 -14.39 -12.53 1.96
N GLU A 18 -14.80 -11.27 2.15
CA GLU A 18 -14.56 -10.54 3.41
C GLU A 18 -15.21 -11.25 4.60
N THR A 19 -16.43 -11.77 4.43
CA THR A 19 -17.07 -12.63 5.45
C THR A 19 -16.18 -13.81 5.83
N GLY A 20 -15.59 -14.50 4.86
CA GLY A 20 -14.67 -15.61 5.13
C GLY A 20 -13.44 -15.18 5.93
N LEU A 21 -12.89 -14.00 5.66
CA LEU A 21 -11.76 -13.43 6.39
C LEU A 21 -12.16 -13.06 7.84
N LEU A 22 -13.34 -12.45 8.02
CA LEU A 22 -13.89 -12.15 9.36
C LEU A 22 -14.10 -13.42 10.19
N LEU A 23 -14.57 -14.51 9.57
CA LEU A 23 -14.71 -15.81 10.24
C LEU A 23 -13.36 -16.43 10.61
N CYS A 24 -12.30 -16.22 9.81
CA CYS A 24 -10.95 -16.62 10.19
C CYS A 24 -10.49 -15.87 11.44
N CYS A 25 -10.76 -14.56 11.54
CA CYS A 25 -10.45 -13.77 12.73
C CYS A 25 -11.28 -14.19 13.96
N ALA A 26 -12.56 -14.52 13.75
CA ALA A 26 -13.38 -15.14 14.79
C ALA A 26 -12.77 -16.44 15.32
N GLY A 27 -12.15 -17.24 14.44
CA GLY A 27 -11.40 -18.43 14.83
C GLY A 27 -10.19 -18.13 15.73
N VAL A 28 -9.47 -17.03 15.45
CA VAL A 28 -8.36 -16.56 16.31
C VAL A 28 -8.90 -16.13 17.68
N SER A 29 -9.92 -15.29 17.71
CA SER A 29 -10.62 -14.88 18.95
C SER A 29 -11.07 -16.07 19.79
N LEU A 30 -11.61 -17.11 19.15
CA LEU A 30 -12.02 -18.34 19.82
C LEU A 30 -10.84 -19.11 20.44
N ILE A 31 -9.69 -19.19 19.74
CA ILE A 31 -8.48 -19.86 20.23
C ILE A 31 -7.95 -19.13 21.48
N TYR A 32 -7.93 -17.81 21.47
CA TYR A 32 -7.47 -17.00 22.61
C TYR A 32 -8.55 -16.79 23.69
N ARG A 33 -9.82 -17.15 23.41
CA ARG A 33 -10.98 -17.02 24.32
C ARG A 33 -11.25 -15.59 24.75
N GLU A 34 -11.22 -14.68 23.77
CA GLU A 34 -11.41 -13.24 23.98
C GLU A 34 -12.85 -12.80 23.69
N ASP A 35 -13.21 -11.61 24.12
CA ASP A 35 -14.56 -11.06 24.09
C ASP A 35 -14.98 -10.52 22.71
N ASP A 36 -14.04 -10.30 21.79
CA ASP A 36 -14.28 -9.79 20.45
C ASP A 36 -14.91 -10.83 19.48
N LEU A 37 -15.02 -12.11 19.89
CA LEU A 37 -15.65 -13.17 19.11
C LEU A 37 -17.06 -12.80 18.64
N SER A 38 -17.89 -12.25 19.54
CA SER A 38 -19.26 -11.87 19.22
C SER A 38 -19.32 -10.77 18.17
N SER A 39 -18.40 -9.82 18.22
CA SER A 39 -18.29 -8.71 17.27
C SER A 39 -17.90 -9.19 15.87
N PHE A 40 -16.98 -10.16 15.76
CA PHE A 40 -16.66 -10.80 14.49
C PHE A 40 -17.82 -11.58 13.91
N LEU A 41 -18.54 -12.35 14.71
CA LEU A 41 -19.70 -13.12 14.25
C LEU A 41 -20.86 -12.20 13.77
N LEU A 42 -21.13 -11.13 14.50
CA LEU A 42 -22.12 -10.13 14.09
C LEU A 42 -21.70 -9.41 12.80
N SER A 43 -20.43 -9.00 12.71
CA SER A 43 -19.89 -8.37 11.51
C SER A 43 -19.98 -9.30 10.30
N ALA A 44 -19.61 -10.57 10.46
CA ALA A 44 -19.70 -11.57 9.39
C ALA A 44 -21.18 -11.80 8.98
N GLY A 45 -22.11 -11.83 9.94
CA GLY A 45 -23.54 -11.96 9.68
C GLY A 45 -24.09 -10.78 8.87
N LEU A 46 -23.80 -9.54 9.29
CA LEU A 46 -24.22 -8.33 8.59
C LEU A 46 -23.63 -8.25 7.18
N THR A 47 -22.32 -8.54 7.05
CA THR A 47 -21.61 -8.54 5.76
C THR A 47 -22.22 -9.59 4.82
N THR A 48 -22.54 -10.80 5.32
CA THR A 48 -23.18 -11.86 4.53
C THR A 48 -24.57 -11.46 4.07
N LEU A 49 -25.38 -10.86 4.95
CA LEU A 49 -26.72 -10.41 4.61
C LEU A 49 -26.70 -9.41 3.45
N VAL A 50 -25.82 -8.42 3.51
CA VAL A 50 -25.67 -7.43 2.44
C VAL A 50 -25.09 -8.07 1.18
N ALA A 51 -24.14 -8.99 1.30
CA ALA A 51 -23.60 -9.74 0.16
C ALA A 51 -24.71 -10.51 -0.59
N ILE A 52 -25.58 -11.23 0.12
CA ILE A 52 -26.71 -11.96 -0.47
C ILE A 52 -27.68 -11.00 -1.16
N LEU A 53 -28.00 -9.87 -0.53
CA LEU A 53 -28.86 -8.84 -1.12
C LEU A 53 -28.27 -8.31 -2.44
N LEU A 54 -26.98 -7.97 -2.46
CA LEU A 54 -26.30 -7.48 -3.66
C LEU A 54 -26.23 -8.56 -4.75
N LEU A 55 -26.03 -9.82 -4.41
CA LEU A 55 -26.05 -10.93 -5.36
C LEU A 55 -27.46 -11.13 -5.95
N ALA A 56 -28.51 -10.97 -5.15
CA ALA A 56 -29.89 -11.05 -5.61
C ALA A 56 -30.22 -9.90 -6.59
N LEU A 57 -29.81 -8.66 -6.27
CA LEU A 57 -29.94 -7.49 -7.15
C LEU A 57 -29.12 -7.63 -8.43
N GLY A 58 -27.97 -8.29 -8.36
CA GLY A 58 -27.09 -8.57 -9.50
C GLY A 58 -27.50 -9.76 -10.35
N LYS A 59 -28.63 -10.42 -10.05
CA LYS A 59 -29.12 -11.58 -10.82
C LYS A 59 -29.47 -11.18 -12.26
N GLY A 60 -29.01 -11.98 -13.23
CA GLY A 60 -29.21 -11.69 -14.64
C GLY A 60 -28.28 -10.60 -15.21
N ALA A 61 -27.17 -10.30 -14.57
CA ALA A 61 -26.17 -9.38 -15.10
C ALA A 61 -25.53 -9.93 -16.38
N GLU A 62 -25.35 -9.06 -17.38
CA GLU A 62 -24.57 -9.38 -18.57
C GLU A 62 -23.11 -9.61 -18.21
N LYS A 63 -22.49 -10.66 -18.76
CA LYS A 63 -21.09 -11.05 -18.42
C LYS A 63 -20.02 -10.14 -19.03
N GLN A 64 -20.40 -9.17 -19.84
CA GLN A 64 -19.46 -8.24 -20.46
C GLN A 64 -19.19 -7.05 -19.53
N LEU A 65 -17.92 -6.82 -19.22
CA LEU A 65 -17.45 -5.67 -18.49
C LEU A 65 -16.78 -4.69 -19.44
N ASN A 66 -17.15 -3.41 -19.36
CA ASN A 66 -16.45 -2.31 -20.01
C ASN A 66 -15.34 -1.77 -19.11
N ARG A 67 -14.40 -1.01 -19.69
CA ARG A 67 -13.34 -0.35 -18.89
C ARG A 67 -13.91 0.59 -17.82
N ARG A 68 -15.01 1.29 -18.12
CA ARG A 68 -15.70 2.18 -17.17
C ARG A 68 -16.23 1.41 -15.97
N ASP A 69 -16.84 0.24 -16.20
CA ASP A 69 -17.33 -0.63 -15.12
C ASP A 69 -16.19 -1.05 -14.21
N GLY A 70 -15.01 -1.34 -14.78
CA GLY A 70 -13.81 -1.71 -14.02
C GLY A 70 -13.37 -0.61 -13.02
N TYR A 71 -13.29 0.64 -13.45
CA TYR A 71 -12.93 1.76 -12.58
C TYR A 71 -13.94 1.95 -11.43
N VAL A 72 -15.25 1.87 -11.73
CA VAL A 72 -16.29 1.98 -10.69
C VAL A 72 -16.20 0.82 -9.70
N ILE A 73 -16.09 -0.42 -10.19
CA ILE A 73 -16.02 -1.61 -9.32
C ILE A 73 -14.83 -1.53 -8.40
N VAL A 74 -13.64 -1.19 -8.92
CA VAL A 74 -12.42 -1.09 -8.12
C VAL A 74 -12.58 -0.04 -7.03
N SER A 75 -12.98 1.17 -7.38
CA SER A 75 -13.13 2.25 -6.38
C SER A 75 -14.20 1.95 -5.33
N VAL A 76 -15.35 1.41 -5.75
CA VAL A 76 -16.43 1.03 -4.84
C VAL A 76 -16.01 -0.13 -3.93
N ALA A 77 -15.27 -1.11 -4.46
CA ALA A 77 -14.79 -2.24 -3.68
C ALA A 77 -13.96 -1.79 -2.47
N TRP A 78 -13.01 -0.89 -2.65
CA TRP A 78 -12.18 -0.39 -1.56
C TRP A 78 -12.97 0.32 -0.47
N VAL A 79 -13.93 1.17 -0.86
CA VAL A 79 -14.81 1.86 0.09
C VAL A 79 -15.70 0.86 0.83
N VAL A 80 -16.29 -0.10 0.11
CA VAL A 80 -17.19 -1.10 0.70
C VAL A 80 -16.44 -2.03 1.64
N PHE A 81 -15.25 -2.52 1.27
CA PHE A 81 -14.40 -3.30 2.19
C PHE A 81 -14.06 -2.51 3.45
N SER A 82 -13.73 -1.23 3.34
CA SER A 82 -13.44 -0.43 4.54
C SER A 82 -14.67 -0.19 5.41
N LEU A 83 -15.86 -0.07 4.81
CA LEU A 83 -17.12 0.09 5.54
C LEU A 83 -17.54 -1.17 6.30
N PHE A 84 -17.37 -2.35 5.70
CA PHE A 84 -17.70 -3.61 6.38
C PHE A 84 -16.57 -4.08 7.29
N GLY A 85 -15.33 -3.87 6.88
CA GLY A 85 -14.15 -4.21 7.67
C GLY A 85 -13.98 -3.39 8.94
N MET A 86 -14.61 -2.21 9.06
CA MET A 86 -14.60 -1.45 10.32
C MET A 86 -15.56 -2.02 11.38
N LEU A 87 -16.53 -2.87 10.99
CA LEU A 87 -17.56 -3.37 11.90
C LEU A 87 -16.99 -4.10 13.13
N PRO A 88 -15.97 -4.98 13.03
CA PRO A 88 -15.39 -5.61 14.22
C PRO A 88 -14.87 -4.61 15.23
N PHE A 89 -14.18 -3.55 14.80
CA PHE A 89 -13.65 -2.50 15.66
C PHE A 89 -14.75 -1.70 16.35
N TYR A 90 -15.79 -1.33 15.58
CA TYR A 90 -16.91 -0.54 16.07
C TYR A 90 -17.82 -1.33 17.01
N LEU A 91 -18.18 -2.56 16.65
CA LEU A 91 -19.11 -3.41 17.44
C LEU A 91 -18.47 -3.97 18.71
N SER A 92 -17.14 -4.11 18.73
CA SER A 92 -16.41 -4.51 19.94
C SER A 92 -16.21 -3.37 20.94
N HIS A 93 -16.55 -2.13 20.54
CA HIS A 93 -16.33 -0.89 21.30
C HIS A 93 -14.85 -0.55 21.60
N TYR A 94 -13.88 -1.28 21.04
CA TYR A 94 -12.47 -0.88 21.12
C TYR A 94 -12.18 0.40 20.34
N ILE A 95 -12.91 0.65 19.23
CA ILE A 95 -12.89 1.91 18.50
C ILE A 95 -14.34 2.41 18.35
N PRO A 96 -14.87 3.14 19.32
CA PRO A 96 -16.30 3.52 19.36
C PRO A 96 -16.67 4.62 18.36
N SER A 97 -15.71 5.34 17.79
CA SER A 97 -15.94 6.36 16.77
C SER A 97 -15.99 5.73 15.38
N ILE A 98 -17.07 5.99 14.62
CA ILE A 98 -17.21 5.56 13.22
C ILE A 98 -16.08 6.12 12.35
N THR A 99 -15.72 7.40 12.55
CA THR A 99 -14.61 8.05 11.81
C THR A 99 -13.30 7.31 12.07
N ASN A 100 -12.99 7.02 13.33
CA ASN A 100 -11.77 6.33 13.72
C ASN A 100 -11.75 4.88 13.23
N ALA A 101 -12.86 4.14 13.37
CA ALA A 101 -12.97 2.76 12.89
C ALA A 101 -12.82 2.67 11.35
N PHE A 102 -13.44 3.60 10.62
CA PHE A 102 -13.28 3.68 9.17
C PHE A 102 -11.85 4.05 8.76
N PHE A 103 -11.24 5.03 9.44
CA PHE A 103 -9.86 5.45 9.20
C PHE A 103 -8.89 4.29 9.39
N GLU A 104 -8.97 3.58 10.53
CA GLU A 104 -8.11 2.42 10.84
C GLU A 104 -8.24 1.33 9.77
N THR A 105 -9.46 1.04 9.34
CA THR A 105 -9.73 0.01 8.33
C THR A 105 -9.29 0.45 6.94
N MET A 106 -9.53 1.69 6.54
CA MET A 106 -9.07 2.25 5.26
C MET A 106 -7.55 2.26 5.23
N SER A 107 -6.89 2.65 6.33
CA SER A 107 -5.43 2.58 6.49
C SER A 107 -4.92 1.14 6.38
N GLY A 108 -5.62 0.18 6.97
CA GLY A 108 -5.32 -1.25 6.86
C GLY A 108 -5.38 -1.74 5.41
N PHE A 109 -6.53 -1.64 4.77
CA PHE A 109 -6.70 -2.13 3.40
C PHE A 109 -5.85 -1.38 2.38
N SER A 110 -5.69 -0.06 2.50
CA SER A 110 -4.79 0.70 1.61
C SER A 110 -3.30 0.40 1.87
N SER A 111 -2.99 -0.42 2.88
CA SER A 111 -1.63 -0.71 3.35
C SER A 111 -0.87 0.58 3.71
N THR A 112 -1.56 1.57 4.27
CA THR A 112 -0.94 2.81 4.72
C THR A 112 -0.23 2.63 6.05
N GLY A 113 -0.90 2.00 7.04
CA GLY A 113 -0.31 1.76 8.36
C GLY A 113 -0.41 2.92 9.34
N ALA A 114 -1.05 4.03 8.99
CA ALA A 114 -1.39 5.08 9.93
C ALA A 114 -2.46 4.58 10.92
N THR A 115 -2.27 4.78 12.21
CA THR A 115 -3.19 4.29 13.24
C THR A 115 -3.71 5.41 14.12
N ILE A 116 -4.95 5.25 14.58
CA ILE A 116 -5.59 6.11 15.58
C ILE A 116 -5.49 5.51 17.00
N LEU A 117 -4.82 4.37 17.14
CA LEU A 117 -4.73 3.67 18.43
C LEU A 117 -3.56 4.20 19.23
N ASP A 118 -3.84 4.65 20.45
CA ASP A 118 -2.82 5.09 21.41
C ASP A 118 -2.25 3.91 22.21
N ASP A 119 -3.02 2.82 22.33
CA ASP A 119 -2.60 1.58 22.99
C ASP A 119 -2.99 0.38 22.11
N ILE A 120 -2.02 -0.10 21.34
CA ILE A 120 -2.21 -1.24 20.43
C ILE A 120 -2.31 -2.55 21.23
N GLU A 121 -1.58 -2.67 22.33
CA GLU A 121 -1.47 -3.90 23.10
C GLU A 121 -2.74 -4.17 23.94
N ALA A 122 -3.60 -3.17 24.13
CA ALA A 122 -4.91 -3.34 24.74
C ALA A 122 -5.93 -4.06 23.84
N LEU A 123 -5.67 -4.18 22.53
CA LEU A 123 -6.57 -4.87 21.62
C LEU A 123 -6.47 -6.39 21.76
N PRO A 124 -7.60 -7.11 21.67
CA PRO A 124 -7.60 -8.57 21.63
C PRO A 124 -6.93 -9.10 20.34
N HIS A 125 -6.43 -10.34 20.42
CA HIS A 125 -5.71 -10.99 19.33
C HIS A 125 -6.53 -11.09 18.03
N GLY A 126 -7.85 -11.27 18.13
CA GLY A 126 -8.74 -11.26 16.97
C GLY A 126 -8.65 -9.96 16.18
N LEU A 127 -8.75 -8.81 16.86
CA LEU A 127 -8.67 -7.47 16.25
C LEU A 127 -7.25 -7.15 15.75
N LEU A 128 -6.18 -7.54 16.47
CA LEU A 128 -4.80 -7.40 16.03
C LEU A 128 -4.53 -8.22 14.76
N PHE A 129 -5.06 -9.44 14.70
CA PHE A 129 -4.97 -10.28 13.53
C PHE A 129 -5.72 -9.69 12.34
N TRP A 130 -6.93 -9.13 12.58
CA TRP A 130 -7.70 -8.44 11.54
C TRP A 130 -6.95 -7.24 10.96
N ARG A 131 -6.34 -6.40 11.80
CA ARG A 131 -5.49 -5.29 11.35
C ARG A 131 -4.40 -5.76 10.38
N SER A 132 -3.64 -6.78 10.76
CA SER A 132 -2.56 -7.32 9.93
C SER A 132 -3.09 -7.99 8.66
N MET A 133 -4.24 -8.69 8.75
CA MET A 133 -4.88 -9.35 7.61
C MET A 133 -5.41 -8.34 6.59
N THR A 134 -5.97 -7.20 7.02
CA THR A 134 -6.39 -6.14 6.09
C THR A 134 -5.22 -5.64 5.25
N GLN A 135 -4.03 -5.47 5.85
CA GLN A 135 -2.82 -5.08 5.13
C GLN A 135 -2.34 -6.16 4.16
N TRP A 136 -2.39 -7.42 4.57
CA TRP A 136 -1.97 -8.53 3.73
C TRP A 136 -2.84 -8.67 2.47
N ILE A 137 -4.17 -8.59 2.63
CA ILE A 137 -5.11 -8.60 1.50
C ILE A 137 -4.98 -7.33 0.66
N GLY A 138 -4.90 -6.17 1.33
CA GLY A 138 -4.74 -4.87 0.68
C GLY A 138 -3.45 -4.75 -0.11
N GLY A 139 -2.34 -5.31 0.37
CA GLY A 139 -1.02 -5.24 -0.25
C GLY A 139 -0.98 -5.77 -1.68
N LEU A 140 -1.55 -6.93 -1.95
CA LEU A 140 -1.71 -7.42 -3.33
C LEU A 140 -2.79 -6.69 -4.12
N GLY A 141 -3.67 -5.95 -3.43
CA GLY A 141 -4.86 -5.36 -4.01
C GLY A 141 -6.06 -6.31 -3.94
N ILE A 142 -7.17 -5.78 -3.48
CA ILE A 142 -8.44 -6.52 -3.33
C ILE A 142 -8.85 -7.12 -4.67
N VAL A 143 -8.67 -6.38 -5.76
CA VAL A 143 -9.05 -6.80 -7.11
C VAL A 143 -8.09 -7.87 -7.64
N PHE A 144 -6.81 -7.81 -7.32
CA PHE A 144 -5.85 -8.85 -7.73
C PHE A 144 -6.16 -10.18 -7.05
N PHE A 145 -6.51 -10.14 -5.76
CA PHE A 145 -7.02 -11.30 -5.04
C PHE A 145 -8.31 -11.83 -5.70
N THR A 146 -9.20 -10.93 -6.07
CA THR A 146 -10.47 -11.25 -6.72
C THR A 146 -10.27 -11.86 -8.12
N ILE A 147 -9.29 -11.41 -8.90
CA ILE A 147 -8.98 -11.98 -10.22
C ILE A 147 -8.51 -13.43 -10.11
N ALA A 148 -7.87 -13.81 -9.02
CA ALA A 148 -7.54 -15.21 -8.75
C ALA A 148 -8.79 -16.05 -8.48
N VAL A 149 -9.85 -15.44 -7.94
CA VAL A 149 -11.09 -16.09 -7.49
C VAL A 149 -12.24 -15.95 -8.50
N LEU A 150 -12.37 -14.81 -9.21
CA LEU A 150 -13.47 -14.55 -10.17
C LEU A 150 -13.63 -15.58 -11.29
N PRO A 151 -12.57 -16.22 -11.84
CA PRO A 151 -12.75 -17.27 -12.84
C PRO A 151 -13.54 -18.47 -12.31
N ILE A 152 -13.52 -18.73 -11.00
CA ILE A 152 -14.31 -19.77 -10.34
C ILE A 152 -15.82 -19.47 -10.51
N PHE A 153 -16.17 -18.18 -10.57
CA PHE A 153 -17.54 -17.70 -10.74
C PHE A 153 -17.90 -17.36 -12.20
N GLY A 154 -17.02 -17.68 -13.17
CA GLY A 154 -17.27 -17.50 -14.60
C GLY A 154 -17.20 -16.04 -15.08
N VAL A 155 -16.50 -15.16 -14.37
CA VAL A 155 -16.32 -13.75 -14.74
C VAL A 155 -14.88 -13.50 -15.19
N SER A 156 -14.71 -12.77 -16.33
CA SER A 156 -13.37 -12.37 -16.80
C SER A 156 -12.87 -11.15 -16.04
N GLY A 157 -11.77 -11.29 -15.31
CA GLY A 157 -11.16 -10.22 -14.52
C GLY A 157 -10.20 -9.28 -15.30
N VAL A 158 -10.11 -9.39 -16.62
CA VAL A 158 -9.13 -8.64 -17.45
C VAL A 158 -9.27 -7.12 -17.31
N GLN A 159 -10.51 -6.62 -17.33
CA GLN A 159 -10.80 -5.18 -17.23
C GLN A 159 -10.53 -4.64 -15.82
N LEU A 160 -10.80 -5.46 -14.80
CA LEU A 160 -10.51 -5.13 -13.40
C LEU A 160 -9.02 -5.02 -13.16
N PHE A 161 -8.25 -5.98 -13.68
CA PHE A 161 -6.78 -5.94 -13.61
C PHE A 161 -6.22 -4.68 -14.29
N ALA A 162 -6.74 -4.31 -15.46
CA ALA A 162 -6.29 -3.12 -16.17
C ALA A 162 -6.64 -1.81 -15.42
N ALA A 163 -7.68 -1.82 -14.58
CA ALA A 163 -8.07 -0.67 -13.76
C ALA A 163 -7.22 -0.52 -12.49
N GLU A 164 -6.74 -1.62 -11.91
CA GLU A 164 -5.90 -1.61 -10.71
C GLU A 164 -4.39 -1.57 -11.02
N ALA A 165 -3.96 -2.24 -12.09
CA ALA A 165 -2.57 -2.32 -12.52
C ALA A 165 -2.15 -1.11 -13.39
N SER A 166 -2.36 0.10 -12.90
CA SER A 166 -2.05 1.34 -13.61
C SER A 166 -0.57 1.70 -13.49
N GLY A 167 0.30 1.05 -14.23
CA GLY A 167 1.72 1.42 -14.33
C GLY A 167 2.09 1.92 -15.74
N PRO A 168 3.12 2.79 -15.88
CA PRO A 168 3.55 3.33 -17.18
C PRO A 168 4.22 2.29 -18.10
N THR A 169 4.48 1.10 -17.60
CA THR A 169 5.03 -0.01 -18.38
C THR A 169 4.14 -1.24 -18.20
N TYR A 170 3.29 -1.48 -19.20
CA TYR A 170 2.66 -2.80 -19.33
C TYR A 170 3.75 -3.80 -19.70
N ASP A 171 4.28 -4.55 -18.76
CA ASP A 171 4.84 -5.85 -19.11
C ASP A 171 3.71 -6.62 -19.78
N LYS A 172 3.90 -7.03 -21.06
CA LYS A 172 2.89 -7.77 -21.82
C LYS A 172 2.50 -8.99 -21.02
N VAL A 173 1.44 -8.83 -20.25
CA VAL A 173 0.88 -9.91 -19.43
C VAL A 173 0.40 -10.98 -20.38
N HIS A 174 0.84 -12.18 -20.19
CA HIS A 174 0.46 -13.37 -20.96
C HIS A 174 -1.08 -13.39 -21.19
N PRO A 175 -1.57 -13.93 -22.32
CA PRO A 175 -3.01 -13.98 -22.61
C PRO A 175 -3.84 -14.73 -21.57
N ARG A 176 -3.22 -15.30 -20.55
CA ARG A 176 -3.85 -15.98 -19.40
C ARG A 176 -3.58 -15.22 -18.10
N ILE A 177 -4.25 -14.09 -17.90
CA ILE A 177 -4.12 -13.23 -16.71
C ILE A 177 -4.27 -14.01 -15.41
N GLY A 178 -5.23 -14.93 -15.32
CA GLY A 178 -5.43 -15.76 -14.13
C GLY A 178 -4.23 -16.65 -13.76
N VAL A 179 -3.46 -17.13 -14.74
CA VAL A 179 -2.24 -17.93 -14.47
C VAL A 179 -1.15 -17.05 -13.88
N THR A 180 -0.99 -15.83 -14.40
CA THR A 180 -0.01 -14.86 -13.89
C THR A 180 -0.39 -14.43 -12.47
N ALA A 181 -1.66 -14.12 -12.23
CA ALA A 181 -2.17 -13.76 -10.91
C ALA A 181 -1.90 -14.87 -9.89
N LYS A 182 -2.20 -16.13 -10.22
CA LYS A 182 -1.92 -17.28 -9.34
C LYS A 182 -0.44 -17.41 -9.00
N ARG A 183 0.46 -17.22 -9.98
CA ARG A 183 1.92 -17.30 -9.76
C ARG A 183 2.42 -16.18 -8.84
N ILE A 184 1.96 -14.95 -9.04
CA ILE A 184 2.31 -13.81 -8.19
C ILE A 184 1.81 -14.07 -6.77
N TRP A 185 0.57 -14.56 -6.62
CA TRP A 185 0.01 -14.90 -5.33
C TRP A 185 0.82 -16.00 -4.60
N THR A 186 1.30 -17.00 -5.34
CA THR A 186 2.17 -18.06 -4.78
C THR A 186 3.49 -17.48 -4.26
N ILE A 187 4.11 -16.52 -4.96
CA ILE A 187 5.34 -15.87 -4.51
C ILE A 187 5.07 -15.03 -3.27
N TYR A 188 3.99 -14.27 -3.27
CA TYR A 188 3.59 -13.45 -2.14
C TYR A 188 3.36 -14.27 -0.86
N ALA A 189 2.54 -15.31 -0.95
CA ALA A 189 2.32 -16.23 0.16
C ALA A 189 3.61 -16.97 0.57
N GLY A 190 4.46 -17.32 -0.39
CA GLY A 190 5.76 -17.96 -0.14
C GLY A 190 6.71 -17.04 0.62
N LEU A 191 6.82 -15.76 0.23
CA LEU A 191 7.62 -14.76 0.95
C LEU A 191 7.10 -14.59 2.38
N THR A 192 5.79 -14.45 2.55
CA THR A 192 5.17 -14.35 3.88
C THR A 192 5.52 -15.57 4.75
N ALA A 193 5.38 -16.79 4.23
CA ALA A 193 5.66 -18.01 4.99
C ALA A 193 7.15 -18.13 5.38
N ILE A 194 8.05 -17.76 4.46
CA ILE A 194 9.50 -17.78 4.74
C ILE A 194 9.83 -16.76 5.83
N GLU A 195 9.26 -15.56 5.76
CA GLU A 195 9.47 -14.52 6.77
C GLU A 195 8.97 -14.97 8.15
N VAL A 196 7.76 -15.56 8.25
CA VAL A 196 7.25 -16.14 9.51
C VAL A 196 8.27 -17.09 10.12
N ILE A 197 8.79 -18.04 9.31
CA ILE A 197 9.77 -19.02 9.79
C ILE A 197 11.05 -18.34 10.30
N LEU A 198 11.57 -17.35 9.58
CA LEU A 198 12.78 -16.64 9.99
C LEU A 198 12.56 -15.80 11.25
N LEU A 199 11.39 -15.17 11.41
CA LEU A 199 11.06 -14.42 12.63
C LEU A 199 10.92 -15.34 13.85
N LEU A 200 10.36 -16.55 13.69
CA LEU A 200 10.33 -17.59 14.74
C LEU A 200 11.74 -17.97 15.18
N PHE A 201 12.69 -18.16 14.25
CA PHE A 201 14.10 -18.39 14.58
C PHE A 201 14.75 -17.21 15.31
N GLY A 202 14.25 -16.00 15.08
CA GLY A 202 14.66 -14.80 15.82
C GLY A 202 14.08 -14.69 17.24
N GLY A 203 13.26 -15.65 17.67
CA GLY A 203 12.63 -15.67 19.00
C GLY A 203 11.33 -14.86 19.09
N MET A 204 10.77 -14.41 17.98
CA MET A 204 9.45 -13.77 17.96
C MET A 204 8.35 -14.84 18.13
N GLY A 205 7.30 -14.54 18.92
CA GLY A 205 6.15 -15.46 19.08
C GLY A 205 5.45 -15.76 17.76
N LEU A 206 4.78 -16.91 17.65
CA LEU A 206 4.10 -17.33 16.41
C LEU A 206 3.06 -16.32 15.94
N PHE A 207 2.23 -15.81 16.86
CA PHE A 207 1.21 -14.82 16.55
C PHE A 207 1.83 -13.54 15.98
N ASP A 208 2.81 -12.98 16.69
CA ASP A 208 3.50 -11.76 16.24
C ASP A 208 4.26 -11.99 14.93
N SER A 209 4.89 -13.15 14.74
CA SER A 209 5.57 -13.49 13.49
C SER A 209 4.63 -13.50 12.29
N ILE A 210 3.41 -14.04 12.45
CA ILE A 210 2.39 -14.05 11.39
C ILE A 210 1.92 -12.62 11.11
N CYS A 211 1.54 -11.87 12.15
CA CYS A 211 1.03 -10.51 12.01
C CYS A 211 2.06 -9.57 11.36
N HIS A 212 3.32 -9.60 11.81
CA HIS A 212 4.38 -8.77 11.23
C HIS A 212 4.72 -9.18 9.80
N SER A 213 4.75 -10.49 9.49
CA SER A 213 4.99 -10.94 8.11
C SER A 213 3.84 -10.53 7.17
N PHE A 214 2.60 -10.51 7.63
CA PHE A 214 1.47 -9.98 6.87
C PHE A 214 1.67 -8.49 6.57
N ALA A 215 2.04 -7.71 7.57
CA ALA A 215 2.26 -6.28 7.43
C ALA A 215 3.52 -5.97 6.61
N THR A 216 4.61 -6.76 6.70
CA THR A 216 5.84 -6.59 5.91
C THR A 216 5.59 -6.85 4.43
N THR A 217 5.06 -8.03 4.10
CA THR A 217 4.84 -8.41 2.68
C THR A 217 3.73 -7.59 2.04
N GLY A 218 2.71 -7.21 2.82
CA GLY A 218 1.66 -6.26 2.44
C GLY A 218 2.14 -4.81 2.33
N THR A 219 3.36 -4.53 2.81
CA THR A 219 3.95 -3.18 2.91
C THR A 219 3.04 -2.19 3.63
N GLY A 220 2.50 -2.60 4.79
CA GLY A 220 1.51 -1.81 5.51
C GLY A 220 1.93 -1.30 6.88
N GLY A 221 2.85 -2.00 7.59
CA GLY A 221 3.52 -1.52 8.80
C GLY A 221 2.73 -1.58 10.10
N TYR A 222 1.55 -2.16 10.13
CA TYR A 222 0.88 -2.41 11.40
C TYR A 222 1.65 -3.41 12.25
N SER A 223 1.84 -3.08 13.51
CA SER A 223 2.47 -3.92 14.53
C SER A 223 1.44 -4.38 15.57
N THR A 224 1.76 -5.47 16.25
CA THR A 224 1.08 -5.93 17.46
C THR A 224 1.63 -5.25 18.72
N LYS A 225 2.70 -4.45 18.56
CA LYS A 225 3.39 -3.74 19.64
C LYS A 225 3.36 -2.24 19.40
N GLN A 226 3.24 -1.46 20.49
CA GLN A 226 3.18 0.00 20.44
C GLN A 226 4.48 0.58 19.85
N ASP A 227 5.63 0.06 20.30
CA ASP A 227 6.95 0.49 19.81
C ASP A 227 7.34 -0.14 18.46
N SER A 228 6.39 -0.75 17.73
CA SER A 228 6.65 -1.40 16.46
C SER A 228 7.81 -2.44 16.57
N ILE A 229 8.74 -2.46 15.63
CA ILE A 229 9.86 -3.43 15.64
C ILE A 229 10.92 -3.07 16.69
N ALA A 230 10.96 -1.81 17.14
CA ALA A 230 11.85 -1.40 18.22
C ALA A 230 11.62 -2.20 19.51
N TYR A 231 10.41 -2.67 19.78
CA TYR A 231 10.06 -3.52 20.93
C TYR A 231 10.97 -4.75 21.08
N TYR A 232 11.31 -5.40 19.97
CA TYR A 232 12.09 -6.65 20.02
C TYR A 232 13.57 -6.43 20.29
N ASN A 233 14.09 -5.24 20.07
CA ASN A 233 15.50 -4.85 20.29
C ASN A 233 16.49 -5.92 19.81
N SER A 234 16.24 -6.52 18.66
CA SER A 234 17.00 -7.61 18.07
C SER A 234 17.54 -7.24 16.69
N PRO A 235 18.88 -7.12 16.52
CA PRO A 235 19.48 -6.88 15.21
C PRO A 235 19.05 -7.90 14.15
N TYR A 236 18.90 -9.17 14.54
CA TYR A 236 18.46 -10.22 13.63
C TYR A 236 17.06 -9.93 13.07
N ILE A 237 16.08 -9.62 13.94
CA ILE A 237 14.69 -9.31 13.54
C ILE A 237 14.66 -8.08 12.65
N GLU A 238 15.41 -7.01 13.00
CA GLU A 238 15.51 -5.79 12.21
C GLU A 238 16.05 -6.09 10.79
N TYR A 239 17.11 -6.90 10.65
CA TYR A 239 17.63 -7.27 9.34
C TYR A 239 16.67 -8.15 8.54
N VAL A 240 16.05 -9.15 9.16
CA VAL A 240 15.06 -10.00 8.48
C VAL A 240 13.94 -9.15 7.91
N ILE A 241 13.25 -8.36 8.75
CA ILE A 241 12.15 -7.51 8.30
C ILE A 241 12.64 -6.50 7.26
N GLY A 242 13.79 -5.84 7.47
CA GLY A 242 14.37 -4.90 6.51
C GLY A 242 14.61 -5.49 5.13
N VAL A 243 15.13 -6.72 5.06
CA VAL A 243 15.33 -7.44 3.79
C VAL A 243 14.00 -7.82 3.15
N PHE A 244 13.00 -8.29 3.92
CA PHE A 244 11.69 -8.63 3.37
C PHE A 244 10.90 -7.40 2.91
N MET A 245 10.99 -6.27 3.60
CA MET A 245 10.48 -4.98 3.11
C MET A 245 11.12 -4.62 1.77
N PHE A 246 12.45 -4.70 1.68
CA PHE A 246 13.18 -4.43 0.43
C PHE A 246 12.70 -5.36 -0.71
N LEU A 247 12.54 -6.67 -0.47
CA LEU A 247 12.05 -7.63 -1.45
C LEU A 247 10.61 -7.33 -1.88
N SER A 248 9.73 -6.96 -0.94
CA SER A 248 8.33 -6.59 -1.22
C SER A 248 8.22 -5.31 -2.06
N GLY A 249 9.25 -4.44 -2.03
CA GLY A 249 9.39 -3.27 -2.90
C GLY A 249 9.78 -3.59 -4.34
N ILE A 250 10.19 -4.81 -4.66
CA ILE A 250 10.54 -5.24 -6.02
C ILE A 250 9.28 -5.66 -6.79
N ASN A 251 9.24 -5.37 -8.08
CA ASN A 251 8.17 -5.85 -8.96
C ASN A 251 8.03 -7.38 -8.88
N PHE A 252 6.83 -7.88 -8.55
CA PHE A 252 6.58 -9.32 -8.38
C PHE A 252 6.84 -10.14 -9.66
N THR A 253 6.71 -9.54 -10.84
CA THR A 253 7.10 -10.20 -12.10
C THR A 253 8.62 -10.40 -12.17
N LEU A 254 9.41 -9.45 -11.66
CA LEU A 254 10.87 -9.61 -11.57
C LEU A 254 11.26 -10.65 -10.53
N LEU A 255 10.56 -10.71 -9.38
CA LEU A 255 10.75 -11.79 -8.40
C LEU A 255 10.44 -13.15 -9.02
N LEU A 256 9.36 -13.28 -9.81
CA LEU A 256 9.08 -14.50 -10.56
C LEU A 256 10.21 -14.89 -11.50
N LEU A 257 10.80 -13.91 -12.21
CA LEU A 257 11.95 -14.16 -13.09
C LEU A 257 13.21 -14.56 -12.31
N LEU A 258 13.41 -14.00 -11.13
CA LEU A 258 14.50 -14.34 -10.21
C LEU A 258 14.38 -15.82 -9.79
N PHE A 259 13.23 -16.24 -9.26
CA PHE A 259 12.97 -17.62 -8.83
C PHE A 259 12.97 -18.63 -9.99
N THR A 260 12.71 -18.18 -11.22
CA THR A 260 12.81 -19.04 -12.43
C THR A 260 14.20 -19.02 -13.08
N GLY A 261 15.23 -18.48 -12.42
CA GLY A 261 16.62 -18.50 -12.87
C GLY A 261 16.96 -17.54 -14.02
N LYS A 262 16.07 -16.59 -14.38
CA LYS A 262 16.28 -15.63 -15.46
C LYS A 262 17.02 -14.38 -15.00
N LEU A 263 18.13 -14.54 -14.27
CA LEU A 263 18.91 -13.49 -13.61
C LEU A 263 19.33 -12.34 -14.56
N LYS A 264 19.70 -12.66 -15.81
CA LYS A 264 20.11 -11.66 -16.80
C LYS A 264 19.00 -10.65 -17.12
N LYS A 265 17.72 -11.08 -17.14
CA LYS A 265 16.59 -10.18 -17.37
C LYS A 265 16.36 -9.28 -16.16
N VAL A 266 16.51 -9.83 -14.95
CA VAL A 266 16.36 -9.08 -13.69
C VAL A 266 17.44 -8.01 -13.58
N SER A 267 18.72 -8.38 -13.78
CA SER A 267 19.85 -7.46 -13.67
C SER A 267 19.88 -6.36 -14.74
N GLN A 268 19.18 -6.52 -15.86
CA GLN A 268 19.09 -5.51 -16.91
C GLN A 268 17.91 -4.53 -16.73
N ASN A 269 17.03 -4.77 -15.75
CA ASN A 269 15.89 -3.89 -15.51
C ASN A 269 16.34 -2.53 -14.96
N ALA A 270 15.98 -1.46 -15.66
CA ALA A 270 16.40 -0.10 -15.30
C ALA A 270 15.75 0.39 -13.99
N GLU A 271 14.47 0.07 -13.76
CA GLU A 271 13.76 0.45 -12.55
C GLU A 271 14.38 -0.19 -11.31
N LEU A 272 14.63 -1.51 -11.36
CA LEU A 272 15.28 -2.23 -10.27
C LEU A 272 16.66 -1.65 -9.93
N LYS A 273 17.45 -1.29 -10.96
CA LYS A 273 18.77 -0.66 -10.74
C LYS A 273 18.63 0.68 -9.99
N TRP A 274 17.69 1.51 -10.40
CA TRP A 274 17.44 2.79 -9.73
C TRP A 274 16.96 2.60 -8.30
N TYR A 275 16.04 1.65 -8.08
CA TYR A 275 15.55 1.32 -6.75
C TYR A 275 16.67 0.83 -5.83
N VAL A 276 17.47 -0.14 -6.25
CA VAL A 276 18.62 -0.65 -5.46
C VAL A 276 19.62 0.47 -5.19
N MET A 277 19.95 1.27 -6.23
CA MET A 277 20.89 2.37 -6.08
C MET A 277 20.39 3.45 -5.11
N SER A 278 19.10 3.80 -5.17
CA SER A 278 18.50 4.76 -4.23
C SER A 278 18.56 4.26 -2.80
N VAL A 279 18.19 2.99 -2.54
CA VAL A 279 18.30 2.39 -1.20
C VAL A 279 19.73 2.45 -0.69
N ILE A 280 20.72 2.06 -1.51
CA ILE A 280 22.13 2.09 -1.11
C ILE A 280 22.59 3.54 -0.80
N LEU A 281 22.29 4.49 -1.68
CA LEU A 281 22.74 5.89 -1.51
C LEU A 281 22.12 6.54 -0.27
N PHE A 282 20.81 6.40 -0.08
CA PHE A 282 20.13 6.97 1.07
C PHE A 282 20.57 6.30 2.39
N THR A 283 20.71 4.97 2.39
CA THR A 283 21.23 4.24 3.56
C THR A 283 22.65 4.70 3.91
N ALA A 284 23.55 4.78 2.93
CA ALA A 284 24.92 5.23 3.16
C ALA A 284 24.97 6.67 3.69
N PHE A 285 24.16 7.57 3.12
CA PHE A 285 24.08 8.96 3.56
C PHE A 285 23.56 9.05 5.00
N ILE A 286 22.43 8.43 5.31
CA ILE A 286 21.81 8.48 6.64
C ILE A 286 22.72 7.81 7.67
N ALA A 287 23.31 6.64 7.37
CA ALA A 287 24.25 5.95 8.25
C ALA A 287 25.47 6.80 8.57
N ALA A 288 26.06 7.47 7.58
CA ALA A 288 27.22 8.34 7.76
C ALA A 288 26.91 9.55 8.64
N VAL A 289 25.72 10.14 8.50
CA VAL A 289 25.30 11.27 9.35
C VAL A 289 25.00 10.78 10.77
N LEU A 290 24.25 9.67 10.94
CA LEU A 290 23.97 9.08 12.25
C LEU A 290 25.25 8.75 13.02
N TYR A 291 26.20 8.10 12.37
CA TYR A 291 27.49 7.75 12.97
C TYR A 291 28.26 8.99 13.49
N ARG A 292 28.10 10.16 12.84
CA ARG A 292 28.74 11.40 13.25
C ARG A 292 27.98 12.21 14.30
N THR A 293 26.67 12.08 14.34
CA THR A 293 25.77 12.95 15.14
C THR A 293 25.20 12.26 16.37
N THR A 294 25.34 10.94 16.47
CA THR A 294 24.82 10.15 17.58
C THR A 294 25.94 9.28 18.18
N PRO A 295 25.80 8.80 19.43
CA PRO A 295 26.77 7.89 20.06
C PRO A 295 26.71 6.45 19.52
N MET A 296 25.91 6.18 18.48
CA MET A 296 25.74 4.84 17.90
C MET A 296 27.02 4.33 17.23
N GLY A 297 27.27 3.03 17.36
CA GLY A 297 28.33 2.35 16.62
C GLY A 297 28.05 2.30 15.12
N ALA A 298 29.08 1.95 14.33
CA ALA A 298 28.93 1.91 12.85
C ALA A 298 27.89 0.89 12.38
N GLU A 299 27.82 -0.29 13.02
CA GLU A 299 26.81 -1.32 12.71
C GLU A 299 25.40 -0.83 13.02
N GLU A 300 25.18 -0.28 14.20
CA GLU A 300 23.87 0.21 14.63
C GLU A 300 23.39 1.37 13.74
N SER A 301 24.28 2.32 13.43
CA SER A 301 23.97 3.43 12.52
C SER A 301 23.57 2.93 11.13
N PHE A 302 24.28 1.92 10.59
CA PHE A 302 23.95 1.30 9.31
C PHE A 302 22.61 0.56 9.38
N ARG A 303 22.37 -0.27 10.40
CA ARG A 303 21.18 -1.08 10.58
C ARG A 303 19.94 -0.21 10.70
N LYS A 304 19.96 0.81 11.56
CA LYS A 304 18.84 1.76 11.72
C LYS A 304 18.59 2.57 10.46
N ALA A 305 19.66 3.02 9.77
CA ALA A 305 19.53 3.72 8.49
C ALA A 305 18.92 2.82 7.41
N PHE A 306 19.43 1.59 7.24
CA PHE A 306 18.89 0.62 6.27
C PHE A 306 17.44 0.31 6.55
N PHE A 307 17.10 0.05 7.81
CA PHE A 307 15.72 -0.27 8.20
C PHE A 307 14.76 0.88 7.89
N GLN A 308 15.07 2.12 8.29
CA GLN A 308 14.20 3.27 8.04
C GLN A 308 14.11 3.61 6.55
N VAL A 309 15.20 3.50 5.80
CA VAL A 309 15.18 3.68 4.34
C VAL A 309 14.34 2.60 3.67
N ALA A 310 14.52 1.34 4.01
CA ALA A 310 13.72 0.25 3.48
C ALA A 310 12.24 0.44 3.82
N SER A 311 11.93 0.75 5.08
CA SER A 311 10.58 0.96 5.58
C SER A 311 9.83 2.07 4.81
N LEU A 312 10.44 3.25 4.69
CA LEU A 312 9.78 4.40 4.07
C LEU A 312 9.82 4.36 2.54
N HIS A 313 10.89 3.82 1.95
CA HIS A 313 10.98 3.68 0.48
C HIS A 313 9.99 2.63 -0.06
N THR A 314 9.73 1.58 0.72
CA THR A 314 8.75 0.56 0.36
C THR A 314 7.34 0.87 0.85
N SER A 315 7.14 2.05 1.44
CA SER A 315 5.87 2.44 2.07
C SER A 315 5.35 1.42 3.10
N THR A 316 6.25 0.70 3.78
CA THR A 316 5.84 -0.24 4.84
C THR A 316 5.50 0.49 6.13
N GLY A 317 6.36 1.41 6.58
CA GLY A 317 6.08 2.25 7.76
C GLY A 317 6.47 1.66 9.11
N PHE A 318 7.11 0.49 9.19
CA PHE A 318 7.68 -0.02 10.45
C PHE A 318 8.78 0.88 10.99
N VAL A 319 8.93 0.89 12.30
CA VAL A 319 9.83 1.79 13.03
C VAL A 319 10.76 1.01 13.96
N THR A 320 12.05 1.35 13.94
CA THR A 320 13.06 0.87 14.91
C THR A 320 13.68 2.01 15.72
N ALA A 321 13.38 3.25 15.36
CA ALA A 321 13.81 4.45 16.07
C ALA A 321 12.91 5.62 15.72
N ASP A 322 12.67 6.51 16.68
CA ASP A 322 12.00 7.79 16.42
C ASP A 322 12.93 8.72 15.65
N TYR A 323 12.78 8.76 14.31
CA TYR A 323 13.61 9.60 13.45
C TYR A 323 13.34 11.10 13.62
N MET A 324 12.25 11.50 14.30
CA MET A 324 12.02 12.91 14.61
C MET A 324 13.03 13.46 15.62
N GLN A 325 13.67 12.59 16.40
CA GLN A 325 14.78 12.96 17.30
C GLN A 325 16.12 13.09 16.58
N TRP A 326 16.20 12.70 15.30
CA TRP A 326 17.41 12.83 14.51
C TRP A 326 17.61 14.27 14.02
N VAL A 327 18.82 14.60 13.58
CA VAL A 327 19.07 15.93 13.00
C VAL A 327 18.18 16.22 11.81
N PRO A 328 17.72 17.47 11.62
CA PRO A 328 16.69 17.82 10.64
C PRO A 328 16.95 17.35 9.21
N VAL A 329 18.19 17.29 8.77
CA VAL A 329 18.54 16.80 7.43
C VAL A 329 18.14 15.35 7.21
N LEU A 330 18.10 14.51 8.27
CA LEU A 330 17.76 13.10 8.14
C LEU A 330 16.26 12.90 7.96
N TRP A 331 15.41 13.45 8.83
CA TRP A 331 13.96 13.32 8.63
C TRP A 331 13.48 14.07 7.37
N GLY A 332 14.15 15.18 6.97
CA GLY A 332 13.92 15.81 5.69
C GLY A 332 14.25 14.89 4.50
N THR A 333 15.38 14.15 4.58
CA THR A 333 15.75 13.14 3.58
C THR A 333 14.74 11.99 3.53
N LEU A 334 14.29 11.51 4.70
CA LEU A 334 13.26 10.47 4.78
C LEU A 334 11.94 10.94 4.15
N THR A 335 11.55 12.21 4.35
CA THR A 335 10.37 12.80 3.69
C THR A 335 10.50 12.80 2.16
N VAL A 336 11.69 13.07 1.62
CA VAL A 336 11.94 12.95 0.17
C VAL A 336 11.80 11.49 -0.30
N ILE A 337 12.30 10.53 0.47
CA ILE A 337 12.14 9.10 0.17
C ILE A 337 10.66 8.70 0.12
N MET A 338 9.84 9.21 1.04
CA MET A 338 8.39 8.97 1.07
C MET A 338 7.69 9.38 -0.24
N LEU A 339 8.17 10.41 -0.93
CA LEU A 339 7.60 10.85 -2.22
C LEU A 339 7.97 9.93 -3.39
N ILE A 340 9.13 9.24 -3.32
CA ILE A 340 9.66 8.48 -4.47
C ILE A 340 8.92 7.14 -4.64
N GLY A 341 8.72 6.39 -3.56
CA GLY A 341 8.14 5.04 -3.58
C GLY A 341 9.07 3.99 -4.24
N ALA A 342 8.69 2.71 -4.20
CA ALA A 342 9.46 1.61 -4.78
C ALA A 342 9.01 1.24 -6.22
N CYS A 343 9.27 0.00 -6.68
CA CYS A 343 9.00 -0.42 -8.05
C CYS A 343 7.50 -0.50 -8.38
N ALA A 344 7.13 -0.19 -9.60
CA ALA A 344 5.80 -0.47 -10.12
C ALA A 344 5.56 -2.00 -10.18
N GLY A 345 4.33 -2.44 -9.86
CA GLY A 345 4.01 -3.88 -9.77
C GLY A 345 4.56 -4.57 -8.52
N SER A 346 4.89 -3.79 -7.48
CA SER A 346 5.08 -4.23 -6.08
C SER A 346 3.84 -3.88 -5.24
N THR A 347 3.85 -4.26 -3.97
CA THR A 347 2.78 -3.94 -3.02
C THR A 347 2.78 -2.49 -2.55
N THR A 348 3.86 -1.74 -2.79
CA THR A 348 4.14 -0.41 -2.28
C THR A 348 3.24 0.69 -2.84
N GLY A 349 3.08 1.78 -2.11
CA GLY A 349 2.44 3.02 -2.53
C GLY A 349 3.40 4.03 -3.22
N GLY A 350 3.04 5.31 -3.19
CA GLY A 350 3.85 6.42 -3.69
C GLY A 350 3.89 6.58 -5.20
N MET A 351 4.73 7.52 -5.68
CA MET A 351 4.81 7.90 -7.09
C MET A 351 5.37 6.79 -8.01
N LYS A 352 6.01 5.78 -7.45
CA LYS A 352 6.75 4.68 -8.12
C LYS A 352 8.04 5.12 -8.79
N CYS A 353 9.09 4.34 -8.54
CA CYS A 353 10.44 4.59 -9.03
C CYS A 353 10.53 4.75 -10.56
N ILE A 354 9.73 3.99 -11.32
CA ILE A 354 9.73 4.08 -12.80
C ILE A 354 9.34 5.46 -13.31
N ARG A 355 8.38 6.16 -12.66
CA ARG A 355 7.99 7.51 -13.05
C ARG A 355 9.14 8.49 -12.80
N MET A 356 9.85 8.35 -11.67
CA MET A 356 11.04 9.16 -11.38
C MET A 356 12.15 8.94 -12.42
N VAL A 357 12.38 7.68 -12.83
CA VAL A 357 13.34 7.35 -13.90
C VAL A 357 12.96 8.02 -15.23
N ILE A 358 11.68 7.99 -15.58
CA ILE A 358 11.19 8.63 -16.81
C ILE A 358 11.36 10.15 -16.70
N LEU A 359 10.92 10.78 -15.62
CA LEU A 359 11.05 12.22 -15.40
C LEU A 359 12.52 12.70 -15.47
N ALA A 360 13.43 11.98 -14.80
CA ALA A 360 14.86 12.30 -14.83
C ALA A 360 15.43 12.22 -16.25
N LYS A 361 15.00 11.23 -17.06
CA LYS A 361 15.43 11.11 -18.46
C LYS A 361 14.83 12.19 -19.35
N VAL A 362 13.56 12.55 -19.15
CA VAL A 362 12.91 13.67 -19.85
C VAL A 362 13.67 14.96 -19.57
N SER A 363 13.87 15.30 -18.30
CA SER A 363 14.60 16.51 -17.91
C SER A 363 16.01 16.55 -18.53
N ARG A 364 16.74 15.43 -18.49
CA ARG A 364 18.06 15.32 -19.12
C ARG A 364 18.00 15.53 -20.63
N ASN A 365 16.97 14.99 -21.31
CA ASN A 365 16.81 15.16 -22.75
C ASN A 365 16.44 16.60 -23.09
N GLU A 366 15.65 17.27 -22.25
CA GLU A 366 15.26 18.68 -22.45
C GLU A 366 16.48 19.61 -22.42
N PHE A 367 17.41 19.43 -21.45
CA PHE A 367 18.68 20.17 -21.48
C PHE A 367 19.46 19.98 -22.78
N LYS A 368 19.46 18.77 -23.33
CA LYS A 368 20.12 18.50 -24.62
C LYS A 368 19.37 19.12 -25.79
N HIS A 369 18.04 19.13 -25.75
CA HIS A 369 17.19 19.72 -26.78
C HIS A 369 17.36 21.23 -26.85
N ILE A 370 17.50 21.90 -25.70
CA ILE A 370 17.80 23.34 -25.63
C ILE A 370 19.11 23.68 -26.37
N VAL A 371 20.15 22.82 -26.19
CA VAL A 371 21.46 23.00 -26.86
C VAL A 371 21.42 22.58 -28.34
N HIS A 372 20.64 21.55 -28.65
CA HIS A 372 20.51 20.97 -29.99
C HIS A 372 19.04 20.84 -30.40
N PRO A 373 18.37 21.95 -30.81
CA PRO A 373 16.92 21.98 -31.04
C PRO A 373 16.38 20.98 -32.07
N ASN A 374 17.21 20.60 -33.07
CA ASN A 374 16.83 19.67 -34.10
C ASN A 374 17.14 18.20 -33.77
N ALA A 375 17.62 17.92 -32.55
CA ALA A 375 17.98 16.54 -32.18
C ALA A 375 16.73 15.74 -31.80
N VAL A 376 16.53 14.57 -32.39
CA VAL A 376 15.49 13.62 -32.02
C VAL A 376 15.99 12.77 -30.84
N LEU A 377 15.51 13.04 -29.64
CA LEU A 377 15.98 12.44 -28.39
C LEU A 377 14.89 11.55 -27.74
N PRO A 378 14.69 10.31 -28.22
CA PRO A 378 13.67 9.44 -27.64
C PRO A 378 14.03 9.02 -26.21
N VAL A 379 13.06 9.07 -25.30
CA VAL A 379 13.18 8.53 -23.94
C VAL A 379 13.13 7.00 -24.03
N ARG A 380 14.16 6.33 -23.52
CA ARG A 380 14.26 4.86 -23.53
C ARG A 380 14.34 4.29 -22.11
N VAL A 381 13.51 3.27 -21.84
CA VAL A 381 13.56 2.47 -20.61
C VAL A 381 13.67 1.01 -21.02
N ASN A 382 14.52 0.23 -20.38
CA ASN A 382 14.78 -1.18 -20.71
C ASN A 382 15.05 -1.40 -22.23
N LYS A 383 15.79 -0.48 -22.87
CA LYS A 383 16.09 -0.47 -24.32
C LYS A 383 14.88 -0.22 -25.23
N GLN A 384 13.68 -0.01 -24.69
CA GLN A 384 12.47 0.31 -25.45
C GLN A 384 12.21 1.81 -25.43
N VAL A 385 11.75 2.35 -26.56
CA VAL A 385 11.32 3.76 -26.65
C VAL A 385 9.95 3.91 -25.99
N ILE A 386 9.85 4.87 -25.07
CA ILE A 386 8.59 5.22 -24.44
C ILE A 386 7.75 6.04 -25.43
N SER A 387 6.49 5.64 -25.61
CA SER A 387 5.58 6.38 -26.49
C SER A 387 5.26 7.76 -25.94
N PRO A 388 5.01 8.77 -26.80
CA PRO A 388 4.59 10.11 -26.35
C PRO A 388 3.35 10.10 -25.44
N ALA A 389 2.40 9.19 -25.67
CA ALA A 389 1.22 9.05 -24.86
C ALA A 389 1.54 8.64 -23.39
N ILE A 390 2.44 7.65 -23.20
CA ILE A 390 2.90 7.25 -21.87
C ILE A 390 3.63 8.41 -21.19
N LEU A 391 4.47 9.13 -21.95
CA LEU A 391 5.21 10.27 -21.41
C LEU A 391 4.26 11.37 -20.91
N SER A 392 3.27 11.75 -21.72
CA SER A 392 2.23 12.71 -21.34
C SER A 392 1.46 12.28 -20.10
N THR A 393 1.12 10.97 -19.99
CA THR A 393 0.45 10.42 -18.79
C THR A 393 1.33 10.55 -17.54
N VAL A 394 2.64 10.29 -17.63
CA VAL A 394 3.57 10.42 -16.50
C VAL A 394 3.70 11.88 -16.06
N LEU A 395 3.82 12.83 -17.00
CA LEU A 395 3.88 14.24 -16.68
C LEU A 395 2.58 14.75 -16.03
N ALA A 396 1.42 14.39 -16.60
CA ALA A 396 0.12 14.72 -16.04
C ALA A 396 -0.07 14.14 -14.63
N PHE A 397 0.32 12.87 -14.41
CA PHE A 397 0.28 12.23 -13.10
C PHE A 397 1.12 13.02 -12.09
N SER A 398 2.36 13.34 -12.43
CA SER A 398 3.27 14.04 -11.52
C SER A 398 2.78 15.43 -11.16
N PHE A 399 2.20 16.14 -12.13
CA PHE A 399 1.59 17.46 -11.90
C PHE A 399 0.37 17.35 -10.97
N ILE A 400 -0.57 16.46 -11.26
CA ILE A 400 -1.78 16.25 -10.44
C ILE A 400 -1.40 15.77 -9.03
N TYR A 401 -0.41 14.87 -8.90
CA TYR A 401 0.10 14.41 -7.61
C TYR A 401 0.60 15.59 -6.75
N ALA A 402 1.40 16.47 -7.33
CA ALA A 402 1.88 17.67 -6.63
C ALA A 402 0.74 18.63 -6.25
N VAL A 403 -0.22 18.88 -7.16
CA VAL A 403 -1.38 19.72 -6.88
C VAL A 403 -2.22 19.17 -5.74
N ILE A 404 -2.49 17.85 -5.73
CA ILE A 404 -3.25 17.22 -4.65
C ILE A 404 -2.54 17.37 -3.31
N ILE A 405 -1.22 17.18 -3.25
CA ILE A 405 -0.45 17.39 -2.01
C ILE A 405 -0.62 18.82 -1.53
N ILE A 406 -0.39 19.82 -2.39
CA ILE A 406 -0.48 21.24 -2.02
C ILE A 406 -1.88 21.58 -1.52
N VAL A 407 -2.91 21.20 -2.27
CA VAL A 407 -4.32 21.49 -1.89
C VAL A 407 -4.68 20.81 -0.58
N SER A 408 -4.28 19.54 -0.41
CA SER A 408 -4.59 18.80 0.82
C SER A 408 -3.86 19.36 2.04
N VAL A 409 -2.60 19.78 1.89
CA VAL A 409 -1.87 20.48 2.98
C VAL A 409 -2.58 21.77 3.36
N LEU A 410 -3.02 22.57 2.40
CA LEU A 410 -3.78 23.81 2.69
C LEU A 410 -5.12 23.51 3.39
N LEU A 411 -5.82 22.45 3.00
CA LEU A 411 -7.04 22.02 3.69
C LEU A 411 -6.76 21.58 5.13
N MET A 412 -5.68 20.80 5.37
CA MET A 412 -5.26 20.41 6.72
C MET A 412 -4.95 21.62 7.60
N LEU A 413 -4.22 22.61 7.07
CA LEU A 413 -3.94 23.88 7.76
C LEU A 413 -5.23 24.64 8.09
N ALA A 414 -6.19 24.69 7.15
CA ALA A 414 -7.49 25.33 7.37
C ALA A 414 -8.32 24.62 8.46
N MET A 415 -8.08 23.34 8.70
CA MET A 415 -8.69 22.57 9.80
C MET A 415 -7.95 22.74 11.15
N GLY A 416 -6.90 23.58 11.20
CA GLY A 416 -6.13 23.87 12.42
C GLY A 416 -4.99 22.86 12.72
N VAL A 417 -4.64 21.99 11.79
CA VAL A 417 -3.51 21.05 11.95
C VAL A 417 -2.19 21.81 11.74
N GLY A 418 -1.16 21.50 12.54
CA GLY A 418 0.17 22.11 12.43
C GLY A 418 0.81 21.90 11.04
N PHE A 419 1.75 22.77 10.65
CA PHE A 419 2.37 22.75 9.32
C PHE A 419 3.15 21.46 9.06
N THR A 420 3.95 21.04 10.03
CA THR A 420 4.76 19.81 9.94
C THR A 420 3.88 18.57 9.87
N GLU A 421 2.85 18.50 10.71
CA GLU A 421 1.86 17.41 10.74
C GLU A 421 1.07 17.36 9.43
N SER A 422 0.64 18.52 8.91
CA SER A 422 -0.11 18.61 7.64
C SER A 422 0.71 18.04 6.48
N ILE A 423 1.97 18.43 6.34
CA ILE A 423 2.86 17.91 5.30
C ILE A 423 3.09 16.41 5.49
N GLY A 424 3.46 16.00 6.72
CA GLY A 424 3.77 14.60 7.02
C GLY A 424 2.60 13.67 6.78
N THR A 425 1.41 14.00 7.29
CA THR A 425 0.21 13.16 7.17
C THR A 425 -0.32 13.10 5.75
N VAL A 426 -0.29 14.20 5.00
CA VAL A 426 -0.71 14.23 3.59
C VAL A 426 0.22 13.40 2.72
N ILE A 427 1.55 13.56 2.85
CA ILE A 427 2.54 12.78 2.09
C ILE A 427 2.43 11.29 2.45
N SER A 428 2.31 10.98 3.74
CA SER A 428 2.14 9.62 4.21
C SER A 428 0.85 8.98 3.68
N SER A 429 -0.27 9.69 3.72
CA SER A 429 -1.56 9.15 3.25
C SER A 429 -1.58 8.91 1.75
N ILE A 430 -1.13 9.87 0.92
CA ILE A 430 -1.11 9.70 -0.54
C ILE A 430 -0.01 8.74 -1.00
N GLY A 431 1.05 8.59 -0.18
CA GLY A 431 2.13 7.61 -0.39
C GLY A 431 1.82 6.23 0.18
N ASN A 432 0.76 6.08 0.97
CA ASN A 432 0.39 4.86 1.72
C ASN A 432 1.56 4.35 2.60
N MET A 433 2.06 5.17 3.55
CA MET A 433 3.31 4.87 4.28
C MET A 433 3.19 4.68 5.80
N GLY A 434 2.17 5.22 6.43
CA GLY A 434 1.89 5.13 7.86
C GLY A 434 2.46 6.27 8.69
N PRO A 435 3.75 6.33 9.00
CA PRO A 435 4.28 7.40 9.84
C PRO A 435 4.23 8.76 9.12
N GLY A 436 3.85 9.79 9.87
CA GLY A 436 3.90 11.20 9.45
C GLY A 436 5.12 11.93 10.00
N LEU A 437 4.94 13.20 10.30
CA LEU A 437 5.93 14.08 10.90
C LEU A 437 5.34 14.79 12.12
N GLY A 438 6.19 15.32 12.99
CA GLY A 438 5.76 16.04 14.19
C GLY A 438 5.02 15.14 15.18
N SER A 439 3.88 15.61 15.69
CA SER A 439 3.01 14.87 16.61
C SER A 439 2.27 13.68 15.97
N CYS A 440 2.35 13.52 14.66
CA CYS A 440 1.90 12.36 13.89
C CYS A 440 3.07 11.50 13.40
N GLY A 441 4.25 11.65 14.03
CA GLY A 441 5.49 10.95 13.69
C GLY A 441 5.47 9.46 14.03
N PRO A 442 6.62 8.79 13.91
CA PRO A 442 6.71 7.32 13.99
C PRO A 442 6.36 6.74 15.38
N ALA A 443 6.43 7.54 16.43
CA ALA A 443 6.15 7.12 17.80
C ALA A 443 4.72 7.49 18.28
N TYR A 444 3.91 8.11 17.42
CA TYR A 444 2.63 8.69 17.83
C TYR A 444 1.48 8.19 16.96
N SER A 445 0.28 8.18 17.55
CA SER A 445 -0.97 7.91 16.81
C SER A 445 -1.49 9.18 16.12
N TRP A 446 -2.48 9.01 15.24
CA TRP A 446 -3.16 10.11 14.58
C TRP A 446 -4.53 10.42 15.22
N ASP A 447 -4.79 9.91 16.44
CA ASP A 447 -6.08 10.12 17.11
C ASP A 447 -6.37 11.59 17.38
N GLY A 448 -5.36 12.38 17.73
CA GLY A 448 -5.50 13.82 17.98
C GLY A 448 -5.88 14.68 16.78
N LEU A 449 -5.97 14.12 15.56
CA LEU A 449 -6.39 14.87 14.37
C LEU A 449 -7.92 15.11 14.36
N PRO A 450 -8.41 16.26 13.84
CA PRO A 450 -9.83 16.50 13.63
C PRO A 450 -10.49 15.42 12.75
N ASP A 451 -11.76 15.08 13.02
CA ASP A 451 -12.48 14.07 12.26
C ASP A 451 -12.52 14.36 10.76
N LEU A 452 -12.74 15.63 10.37
CA LEU A 452 -12.74 16.02 8.96
C LEU A 452 -11.37 15.80 8.30
N ALA A 453 -10.27 16.00 9.03
CA ALA A 453 -8.92 15.69 8.56
C ALA A 453 -8.75 14.18 8.35
N LYS A 454 -9.24 13.34 9.25
CA LYS A 454 -9.21 11.87 9.10
C LYS A 454 -9.97 11.39 7.87
N TRP A 455 -11.13 11.99 7.55
CA TRP A 455 -11.86 11.70 6.31
C TRP A 455 -11.10 12.12 5.05
N LEU A 456 -10.49 13.31 5.05
CA LEU A 456 -9.62 13.75 3.95
C LEU A 456 -8.44 12.81 3.75
N LEU A 457 -7.75 12.43 4.83
CA LEU A 457 -6.60 11.53 4.78
C LEU A 457 -7.02 10.13 4.31
N SER A 458 -8.16 9.60 4.76
CA SER A 458 -8.72 8.33 4.28
C SER A 458 -8.99 8.37 2.77
N PHE A 459 -9.48 9.48 2.25
CA PHE A 459 -9.65 9.69 0.81
C PHE A 459 -8.30 9.73 0.08
N LEU A 460 -7.28 10.38 0.63
CA LEU A 460 -5.93 10.40 0.07
C LEU A 460 -5.29 9.00 0.06
N MET A 461 -5.52 8.19 1.10
CA MET A 461 -5.07 6.78 1.12
C MET A 461 -5.67 5.98 -0.03
N LEU A 462 -6.97 6.17 -0.30
CA LEU A 462 -7.64 5.55 -1.45
C LEU A 462 -7.06 6.05 -2.78
N LEU A 463 -6.84 7.36 -2.92
CA LEU A 463 -6.23 7.96 -4.12
C LEU A 463 -4.83 7.42 -4.39
N GLY A 464 -3.99 7.35 -3.36
CA GLY A 464 -2.64 6.80 -3.44
C GLY A 464 -2.64 5.35 -3.89
N ARG A 465 -3.49 4.53 -3.28
CA ARG A 465 -3.58 3.09 -3.55
C ARG A 465 -4.06 2.77 -4.97
N LEU A 466 -5.03 3.51 -5.49
CA LEU A 466 -5.59 3.34 -6.83
C LEU A 466 -4.92 4.19 -7.91
N GLU A 467 -3.75 4.77 -7.61
CA GLU A 467 -2.91 5.55 -8.52
C GLU A 467 -3.66 6.74 -9.19
N LEU A 468 -4.30 7.58 -8.40
CA LEU A 468 -4.98 8.84 -8.73
C LEU A 468 -6.03 8.75 -9.85
N PHE A 469 -5.62 8.40 -11.07
CA PHE A 469 -6.51 8.46 -12.25
C PHE A 469 -7.73 7.55 -12.12
N THR A 470 -7.60 6.39 -11.50
CA THR A 470 -8.70 5.44 -11.31
C THR A 470 -9.87 6.05 -10.54
N VAL A 471 -9.57 6.82 -9.49
CA VAL A 471 -10.59 7.48 -8.67
C VAL A 471 -10.99 8.83 -9.24
N LEU A 472 -10.02 9.64 -9.70
CA LEU A 472 -10.30 10.99 -10.22
C LEU A 472 -11.16 10.98 -11.47
N LEU A 473 -11.06 9.95 -12.32
CA LEU A 473 -11.92 9.78 -13.49
C LEU A 473 -13.41 9.73 -13.12
N LEU A 474 -13.77 9.19 -11.94
CA LEU A 474 -15.16 9.14 -11.47
C LEU A 474 -15.76 10.53 -11.22
N PHE A 475 -14.93 11.52 -10.95
CA PHE A 475 -15.35 12.91 -10.76
C PHE A 475 -15.38 13.73 -12.07
N SER A 476 -14.92 13.15 -13.19
CA SER A 476 -14.96 13.80 -14.48
C SER A 476 -16.35 13.67 -15.13
N SER A 477 -16.91 14.77 -15.62
CA SER A 477 -18.18 14.76 -16.35
C SER A 477 -18.12 13.89 -17.62
N ASP A 478 -16.98 13.83 -18.29
CA ASP A 478 -16.79 13.06 -19.52
C ASP A 478 -16.83 11.55 -19.28
N PHE A 479 -16.51 11.09 -18.05
CA PHE A 479 -16.65 9.70 -17.68
C PHE A 479 -18.11 9.20 -17.75
N TRP A 480 -19.07 10.07 -17.41
CA TRP A 480 -20.49 9.74 -17.34
C TRP A 480 -21.25 10.01 -18.62
N LYS A 481 -20.68 10.80 -19.56
CA LYS A 481 -21.32 11.06 -20.85
C LYS A 481 -21.43 9.78 -21.68
N ARG A 482 -22.56 9.65 -22.35
CA ARG A 482 -22.82 8.61 -23.35
C ARG A 482 -22.08 8.98 -24.64
N ASN A 483 -21.09 8.20 -25.05
CA ASN A 483 -20.58 8.21 -26.43
C ASN A 483 -21.46 7.30 -27.28
#